data_486a0b2cbdf90a5ad265ea741cc1b029
#
_entry.id   486a0b2cbdf90a5ad265ea741cc1b029
#
_cell.length_a   1.000
_cell.length_b   1.000
_cell.length_c   1.000
_cell.angle_alpha   90.00
_cell.angle_beta   90.00
_cell.angle_gamma   90.00
#
_symmetry.space_group_name_H-M   'P 1'
#
loop_
_entity.id
_entity.type
_entity.pdbx_description
1 polymer ?
#
loop_
_entity_poly.entity_id
_entity_poly.type
_entity_poly.pdbx_seq_one_letter_code
_entity_poly.pdbx_strand_id
1 'polypeptide(L)'
;MGSIFKKATGIVTDNGNVYECYNLKENPFPLNPFLNQESTDKRYNGDIYEASVRDIEEMQVEESFLKVPQSNPSHIRVGYILDTSYVGRGNGKSSFAINLIKRINNSYCLDITNEANKCFGLYLTPDTSGRTRSFSNLLDIWAEAIFNAKVIDYALASLRVDAIVNIMPDKLDESELENESALIESLNNLEWYNKKNIYYDDIHAYLVKNNDFYNKISSSNPLRKRYSNTYSKVNFKIITSVNIQAYYQELKKDSEKIDFIFNDMVYLFLASGFNGAYIIVDDFERIPDFQSDRQKRDFALEIRRNFFDGTSANARIGFYNLLLMLHAGVPRLIEKAWSESGMEQRSSISPSSAVPHIIYFNKLDKNRAILLIKKYLTEYRINKEDSIQPFTESAIAKIGEEKEYNAAQMLGLAYMLLENAAKNNIKTIDVAEVTHML
;
A
#
# COMPACT_ATOMS: atom_id res chain seq x y z
N MET A 1 -6.05 14.16 -52.80
CA MET A 1 -5.52 13.75 -51.48
C MET A 1 -6.68 13.34 -50.62
N GLY A 2 -6.87 12.06 -50.34
CA GLY A 2 -7.95 11.54 -49.52
C GLY A 2 -7.66 11.81 -48.06
N SER A 3 -8.67 12.36 -47.31
CA SER A 3 -8.57 12.60 -45.89
C SER A 3 -8.34 11.30 -45.14
N ILE A 4 -7.32 11.27 -44.29
CA ILE A 4 -6.99 10.16 -43.39
C ILE A 4 -8.05 10.03 -42.27
N PHE A 5 -8.85 11.07 -42.07
CA PHE A 5 -9.92 11.09 -41.06
C PHE A 5 -11.25 10.68 -41.69
N LYS A 6 -11.51 9.39 -41.80
CA LYS A 6 -12.88 8.89 -41.99
C LYS A 6 -13.60 8.94 -40.64
N LYS A 7 -14.69 9.72 -40.53
CA LYS A 7 -15.66 9.50 -39.45
C LYS A 7 -16.07 8.02 -39.49
N ALA A 8 -15.73 7.29 -38.44
CA ALA A 8 -16.28 5.96 -38.24
C ALA A 8 -17.78 6.10 -38.01
N THR A 9 -18.55 5.98 -39.08
CA THR A 9 -19.96 5.66 -38.97
C THR A 9 -20.04 4.18 -38.60
N GLY A 10 -19.74 3.88 -37.34
CA GLY A 10 -20.01 2.58 -36.75
C GLY A 10 -21.53 2.43 -36.75
N ILE A 11 -22.03 1.49 -37.52
CA ILE A 11 -23.32 0.88 -37.25
C ILE A 11 -23.14 0.27 -35.86
N VAL A 12 -23.65 0.94 -34.83
CA VAL A 12 -23.89 0.34 -33.53
C VAL A 12 -25.02 -0.65 -33.79
N THR A 13 -24.67 -1.87 -34.14
CA THR A 13 -25.58 -2.98 -33.97
C THR A 13 -25.76 -3.06 -32.46
N ASP A 14 -26.94 -2.73 -31.99
CA ASP A 14 -27.40 -2.94 -30.62
C ASP A 14 -27.50 -4.47 -30.42
N ASN A 15 -26.33 -5.09 -30.31
CA ASN A 15 -26.22 -6.46 -29.83
C ASN A 15 -26.46 -6.34 -28.33
N GLY A 16 -27.67 -6.60 -27.90
CA GLY A 16 -28.04 -6.63 -26.48
C GLY A 16 -26.97 -7.35 -25.66
N ASN A 17 -26.75 -6.91 -24.44
CA ASN A 17 -25.70 -7.46 -23.56
C ASN A 17 -25.84 -9.00 -23.48
N VAL A 18 -24.92 -9.72 -24.10
CA VAL A 18 -24.91 -11.20 -24.15
C VAL A 18 -24.85 -11.86 -22.76
N TYR A 19 -24.46 -11.10 -21.73
CA TYR A 19 -24.36 -11.58 -20.34
C TYR A 19 -25.63 -11.36 -19.51
N GLU A 20 -26.67 -10.68 -20.06
CA GLU A 20 -27.94 -10.47 -19.35
C GLU A 20 -28.61 -11.78 -18.97
N CYS A 21 -28.49 -12.80 -19.81
CA CYS A 21 -29.03 -14.13 -19.51
C CYS A 21 -28.46 -14.76 -18.24
N TYR A 22 -27.29 -14.27 -17.78
CA TYR A 22 -26.66 -14.66 -16.53
C TYR A 22 -26.85 -13.62 -15.43
N ASN A 23 -27.69 -12.60 -15.60
CA ASN A 23 -27.84 -11.49 -14.67
C ASN A 23 -26.54 -10.70 -14.47
N LEU A 24 -25.71 -10.53 -15.52
CA LEU A 24 -24.44 -9.83 -15.48
C LEU A 24 -24.40 -8.62 -16.42
N LYS A 25 -23.78 -7.54 -16.00
CA LYS A 25 -23.56 -6.33 -16.80
C LYS A 25 -22.55 -6.53 -17.93
N GLU A 26 -21.53 -7.31 -17.66
CA GLU A 26 -20.44 -7.69 -18.55
C GLU A 26 -19.71 -8.91 -17.98
N ASN A 27 -18.64 -9.39 -18.64
CA ASN A 27 -17.79 -10.43 -18.07
C ASN A 27 -17.05 -9.91 -16.83
N PRO A 28 -17.32 -10.46 -15.63
CA PRO A 28 -16.76 -9.95 -14.39
C PRO A 28 -15.28 -10.28 -14.20
N PHE A 29 -14.76 -11.27 -14.92
CA PHE A 29 -13.40 -11.76 -14.72
C PHE A 29 -12.39 -11.01 -15.59
N PRO A 30 -11.13 -10.83 -15.13
CA PRO A 30 -10.07 -10.31 -15.98
C PRO A 30 -9.53 -11.38 -16.92
N LEU A 31 -9.33 -11.03 -18.21
CA LEU A 31 -8.72 -11.95 -19.17
C LEU A 31 -7.26 -12.28 -18.79
N ASN A 32 -6.51 -11.26 -18.48
CA ASN A 32 -5.12 -11.36 -18.01
C ASN A 32 -5.02 -10.73 -16.63
N PRO A 33 -5.17 -11.52 -15.56
CA PRO A 33 -5.15 -11.01 -14.20
C PRO A 33 -3.76 -10.43 -13.86
N PHE A 34 -3.67 -9.12 -13.83
CA PHE A 34 -2.55 -8.37 -13.26
C PHE A 34 -3.09 -7.17 -12.49
N LEU A 35 -2.35 -6.70 -11.52
CA LEU A 35 -2.80 -5.59 -10.70
C LEU A 35 -2.17 -4.28 -11.19
N ASN A 36 -3.02 -3.27 -11.39
CA ASN A 36 -2.63 -1.90 -11.70
C ASN A 36 -3.50 -0.94 -10.87
N GLN A 37 -2.94 -0.34 -9.83
CA GLN A 37 -3.66 0.57 -8.93
C GLN A 37 -4.23 1.82 -9.63
N GLU A 38 -3.63 2.25 -10.73
CA GLU A 38 -4.08 3.40 -11.51
C GLU A 38 -5.26 3.07 -12.43
N SER A 39 -5.62 1.79 -12.57
CA SER A 39 -6.74 1.37 -13.40
C SER A 39 -8.07 1.82 -12.81
N THR A 40 -8.94 2.34 -13.65
CA THR A 40 -10.33 2.63 -13.29
C THR A 40 -11.22 1.39 -13.29
N ASP A 41 -10.74 0.29 -13.88
CA ASP A 41 -11.43 -0.98 -13.91
C ASP A 41 -11.17 -1.76 -12.63
N LYS A 42 -12.24 -2.04 -11.88
CA LYS A 42 -12.19 -2.76 -10.61
C LYS A 42 -11.55 -4.16 -10.70
N ARG A 43 -11.59 -4.80 -11.87
CA ARG A 43 -10.97 -6.12 -12.10
C ARG A 43 -9.45 -6.08 -11.96
N TYR A 44 -8.85 -4.90 -12.13
CA TYR A 44 -7.39 -4.72 -12.18
C TYR A 44 -6.83 -3.83 -11.07
N ASN A 45 -7.66 -3.05 -10.35
CA ASN A 45 -7.17 -2.10 -9.34
C ASN A 45 -7.18 -2.65 -7.91
N GLY A 46 -7.63 -3.90 -7.71
CA GLY A 46 -7.70 -4.52 -6.40
C GLY A 46 -8.96 -4.19 -5.59
N ASP A 47 -9.96 -3.50 -6.16
CA ASP A 47 -11.21 -3.18 -5.46
C ASP A 47 -12.11 -4.40 -5.28
N ILE A 48 -11.98 -5.41 -6.17
CA ILE A 48 -12.67 -6.69 -6.00
C ILE A 48 -11.85 -7.57 -5.08
N TYR A 49 -12.17 -7.49 -3.79
CA TYR A 49 -11.49 -8.24 -2.74
C TYR A 49 -12.50 -8.91 -1.81
N GLU A 50 -12.24 -10.15 -1.47
CA GLU A 50 -13.05 -10.92 -0.52
C GLU A 50 -12.14 -11.39 0.63
N ALA A 51 -12.29 -10.76 1.79
CA ALA A 51 -11.44 -10.98 2.96
C ALA A 51 -11.41 -12.45 3.39
N SER A 52 -12.55 -13.14 3.32
CA SER A 52 -12.67 -14.56 3.70
C SER A 52 -11.85 -15.52 2.81
N VAL A 53 -11.37 -15.05 1.65
CA VAL A 53 -10.43 -15.82 0.82
C VAL A 53 -9.04 -15.89 1.45
N ARG A 54 -8.69 -14.91 2.29
CA ARG A 54 -7.37 -14.75 2.93
C ARG A 54 -7.45 -14.50 4.43
N ASP A 55 -8.50 -15.01 5.06
CA ASP A 55 -8.79 -14.85 6.49
C ASP A 55 -7.66 -15.32 7.41
N ILE A 56 -6.98 -16.42 7.06
CA ILE A 56 -5.84 -16.95 7.83
C ILE A 56 -4.66 -16.00 7.75
N GLU A 57 -4.31 -15.56 6.55
CA GLU A 57 -3.20 -14.64 6.30
C GLU A 57 -3.48 -13.27 6.95
N GLU A 58 -4.72 -12.76 6.87
CA GLU A 58 -5.13 -11.52 7.57
C GLU A 58 -5.01 -11.67 9.08
N MET A 59 -5.52 -12.73 9.65
CA MET A 59 -5.42 -13.00 11.09
C MET A 59 -3.95 -13.08 11.54
N GLN A 60 -3.09 -13.73 10.78
CA GLN A 60 -1.66 -13.82 11.10
C GLN A 60 -0.99 -12.44 11.07
N VAL A 61 -1.31 -11.58 10.08
CA VAL A 61 -0.79 -10.21 10.04
C VAL A 61 -1.29 -9.40 11.23
N GLU A 62 -2.58 -9.49 11.56
CA GLU A 62 -3.12 -8.77 12.70
C GLU A 62 -2.44 -9.17 14.01
N GLU A 63 -2.34 -10.46 14.29
CA GLU A 63 -1.81 -10.96 15.55
C GLU A 63 -0.28 -10.76 15.67
N SER A 64 0.46 -10.91 14.56
CA SER A 64 1.92 -10.85 14.60
C SER A 64 2.49 -9.44 14.44
N PHE A 65 1.76 -8.54 13.75
CA PHE A 65 2.25 -7.21 13.43
C PHE A 65 1.36 -6.10 13.97
N LEU A 66 0.06 -6.05 13.59
CA LEU A 66 -0.77 -4.87 13.84
C LEU A 66 -1.13 -4.71 15.31
N LYS A 67 -1.44 -5.81 16.01
CA LYS A 67 -1.82 -5.80 17.43
C LYS A 67 -0.63 -5.78 18.39
N VAL A 68 0.60 -5.92 17.90
CA VAL A 68 1.80 -5.86 18.73
C VAL A 68 2.34 -4.42 18.77
N PRO A 69 2.28 -3.73 19.91
CA PRO A 69 2.80 -2.36 20.02
C PRO A 69 4.31 -2.29 19.78
N GLN A 70 4.79 -1.21 19.19
CA GLN A 70 6.24 -0.99 18.92
C GLN A 70 7.09 -1.02 20.19
N SER A 71 6.51 -0.71 21.34
CA SER A 71 7.18 -0.81 22.64
C SER A 71 7.35 -2.24 23.15
N ASN A 72 6.68 -3.23 22.53
CA ASN A 72 6.77 -4.62 22.94
C ASN A 72 8.11 -5.22 22.46
N PRO A 73 8.85 -5.95 23.34
CA PRO A 73 10.08 -6.66 22.92
C PRO A 73 9.87 -7.68 21.78
N SER A 74 8.65 -8.21 21.62
CA SER A 74 8.28 -9.14 20.55
C SER A 74 7.92 -8.45 19.23
N HIS A 75 8.00 -7.12 19.17
CA HIS A 75 7.67 -6.33 17.99
C HIS A 75 8.56 -6.70 16.78
N ILE A 76 7.92 -7.05 15.69
CA ILE A 76 8.59 -7.50 14.47
C ILE A 76 8.86 -6.29 13.57
N ARG A 77 10.13 -5.94 13.38
CA ARG A 77 10.56 -4.79 12.58
C ARG A 77 10.71 -5.11 11.09
N VAL A 78 11.07 -6.34 10.78
CA VAL A 78 11.17 -6.84 9.40
C VAL A 78 10.54 -8.22 9.36
N GLY A 79 9.59 -8.41 8.44
CA GLY A 79 8.88 -9.66 8.25
C GLY A 79 8.66 -9.95 6.77
N TYR A 80 8.07 -11.10 6.49
CA TYR A 80 7.92 -11.59 5.13
C TYR A 80 6.50 -12.10 4.88
N ILE A 81 5.99 -11.82 3.68
CA ILE A 81 4.83 -12.51 3.10
C ILE A 81 5.38 -13.44 2.02
N LEU A 82 5.48 -14.71 2.34
CA LEU A 82 6.15 -15.72 1.51
C LEU A 82 5.16 -16.60 0.78
N ASP A 83 5.21 -16.58 -0.55
CA ASP A 83 4.46 -17.51 -1.38
C ASP A 83 5.05 -18.91 -1.26
N THR A 84 4.23 -19.88 -0.91
CA THR A 84 4.65 -21.29 -0.79
C THR A 84 4.56 -22.04 -2.12
N SER A 85 3.94 -21.45 -3.14
CA SER A 85 3.70 -22.08 -4.43
C SER A 85 4.80 -21.78 -5.44
N TYR A 86 5.40 -22.82 -6.01
CA TYR A 86 6.32 -22.72 -7.15
C TYR A 86 5.61 -22.61 -8.51
N VAL A 87 4.27 -22.64 -8.55
CA VAL A 87 3.46 -22.66 -9.79
C VAL A 87 3.37 -21.28 -10.45
N GLY A 88 4.18 -20.34 -10.05
CA GLY A 88 4.24 -19.02 -10.64
C GLY A 88 3.46 -17.94 -9.88
N ARG A 89 3.45 -16.75 -10.43
CA ARG A 89 2.76 -15.56 -9.90
C ARG A 89 1.24 -15.75 -9.98
N GLY A 90 0.49 -15.03 -9.15
CA GLY A 90 -0.95 -14.92 -9.30
C GLY A 90 -1.79 -15.45 -8.13
N ASN A 91 -1.19 -15.72 -6.97
CA ASN A 91 -1.93 -16.15 -5.78
C ASN A 91 -2.70 -15.02 -5.06
N GLY A 92 -2.68 -13.79 -5.60
CA GLY A 92 -3.44 -12.66 -5.04
C GLY A 92 -2.71 -11.89 -3.92
N LYS A 93 -1.39 -12.06 -3.74
CA LYS A 93 -0.59 -11.33 -2.72
C LYS A 93 -0.71 -9.81 -2.84
N SER A 94 -0.57 -9.28 -4.06
CA SER A 94 -0.65 -7.83 -4.29
C SER A 94 -2.04 -7.27 -3.96
N SER A 95 -3.12 -7.98 -4.32
CA SER A 95 -4.49 -7.62 -3.91
C SER A 95 -4.64 -7.61 -2.39
N PHE A 96 -4.13 -8.63 -1.72
CA PHE A 96 -4.10 -8.73 -0.28
C PHE A 96 -3.38 -7.52 0.34
N ALA A 97 -2.15 -7.23 -0.10
CA ALA A 97 -1.36 -6.12 0.42
C ALA A 97 -2.03 -4.76 0.23
N ILE A 98 -2.60 -4.49 -0.95
CA ILE A 98 -3.32 -3.25 -1.22
C ILE A 98 -4.52 -3.09 -0.31
N ASN A 99 -5.32 -4.15 -0.15
CA ASN A 99 -6.50 -4.09 0.71
C ASN A 99 -6.12 -4.00 2.19
N LEU A 100 -5.05 -4.65 2.62
CA LEU A 100 -4.50 -4.49 3.95
C LEU A 100 -4.08 -3.03 4.22
N ILE A 101 -3.37 -2.39 3.29
CA ILE A 101 -2.99 -0.97 3.40
C ILE A 101 -4.22 -0.06 3.41
N LYS A 102 -5.22 -0.31 2.55
CA LYS A 102 -6.49 0.44 2.59
C LYS A 102 -7.18 0.32 3.95
N ARG A 103 -7.24 -0.89 4.51
CA ARG A 103 -7.83 -1.14 5.83
C ARG A 103 -7.05 -0.45 6.96
N ILE A 104 -5.72 -0.55 6.95
CA ILE A 104 -4.86 0.17 7.89
C ILE A 104 -5.13 1.68 7.83
N ASN A 105 -5.14 2.27 6.65
CA ASN A 105 -5.26 3.72 6.48
C ASN A 105 -6.68 4.24 6.68
N ASN A 106 -7.71 3.41 6.59
CA ASN A 106 -9.09 3.82 6.79
C ASN A 106 -9.36 4.32 8.23
N SER A 107 -8.73 3.68 9.21
CA SER A 107 -8.84 4.03 10.64
C SER A 107 -7.50 4.24 11.31
N TYR A 108 -6.40 4.28 10.55
CA TYR A 108 -5.03 4.27 11.07
C TYR A 108 -4.79 3.17 12.12
N CYS A 109 -5.30 1.97 11.87
CA CYS A 109 -5.29 0.81 12.77
C CYS A 109 -6.10 0.95 14.07
N LEU A 110 -6.79 2.03 14.33
CA LEU A 110 -7.50 2.25 15.60
C LEU A 110 -8.61 1.23 15.83
N ASP A 111 -9.35 0.85 14.78
CA ASP A 111 -10.37 -0.21 14.83
C ASP A 111 -9.79 -1.61 15.05
N ILE A 112 -8.62 -1.89 14.48
CA ILE A 112 -7.95 -3.19 14.59
C ILE A 112 -7.34 -3.39 15.99
N THR A 113 -6.85 -2.29 16.60
CA THR A 113 -6.09 -2.31 17.85
C THR A 113 -6.87 -1.84 19.06
N ASN A 114 -8.18 -1.61 18.93
CA ASN A 114 -9.02 -1.00 19.99
C ASN A 114 -8.40 0.30 20.52
N GLU A 115 -8.05 1.21 19.61
CA GLU A 115 -7.44 2.52 19.86
C GLU A 115 -6.05 2.50 20.51
N ALA A 116 -5.45 1.32 20.69
CA ALA A 116 -4.17 1.21 21.37
C ALA A 116 -2.97 1.62 20.50
N ASN A 117 -3.08 1.57 19.18
CA ASN A 117 -1.93 1.70 18.29
C ASN A 117 -2.30 2.43 16.98
N LYS A 118 -1.94 3.70 16.87
CA LYS A 118 -2.22 4.52 15.69
C LYS A 118 -1.10 4.39 14.69
N CYS A 119 -1.36 3.70 13.58
CA CYS A 119 -0.38 3.43 12.55
C CYS A 119 -0.94 3.69 11.15
N PHE A 120 -0.08 3.99 10.21
CA PHE A 120 -0.43 4.05 8.79
C PHE A 120 0.31 2.99 7.98
N GLY A 121 -0.17 2.73 6.76
CA GLY A 121 0.42 1.76 5.85
C GLY A 121 0.89 2.39 4.54
N LEU A 122 2.00 1.90 3.99
CA LEU A 122 2.52 2.28 2.69
C LEU A 122 2.74 1.02 1.83
N TYR A 123 2.37 1.12 0.56
CA TYR A 123 2.60 0.07 -0.42
C TYR A 123 3.65 0.52 -1.43
N LEU A 124 4.73 -0.22 -1.55
CA LEU A 124 5.85 0.07 -2.42
C LEU A 124 5.98 -1.01 -3.49
N THR A 125 6.23 -0.60 -4.73
CA THR A 125 6.53 -1.52 -5.83
C THR A 125 7.83 -1.10 -6.50
N PRO A 126 8.91 -1.91 -6.42
CA PRO A 126 10.16 -1.64 -7.11
C PRO A 126 9.98 -1.60 -8.63
N ASP A 127 10.77 -0.78 -9.32
CA ASP A 127 10.72 -0.62 -10.76
C ASP A 127 11.06 -1.93 -11.49
N THR A 128 10.26 -2.27 -12.49
CA THR A 128 10.47 -3.44 -13.36
C THR A 128 11.71 -3.34 -14.24
N SER A 129 12.23 -2.13 -14.49
CA SER A 129 13.41 -1.90 -15.32
C SER A 129 14.74 -2.23 -14.62
N GLY A 130 14.72 -2.66 -13.37
CA GLY A 130 15.90 -2.92 -12.55
C GLY A 130 16.66 -1.65 -12.14
N ARG A 131 15.99 -0.50 -12.06
CA ARG A 131 16.58 0.74 -11.56
C ARG A 131 16.73 0.74 -10.04
N THR A 132 15.85 0.03 -9.33
CA THR A 132 15.89 -0.08 -7.85
C THR A 132 16.97 -1.09 -7.44
N ARG A 133 18.24 -0.71 -7.48
CA ARG A 133 19.38 -1.59 -7.15
C ARG A 133 20.06 -1.26 -5.83
N SER A 134 19.87 -0.07 -5.30
CA SER A 134 20.42 0.35 -4.01
C SER A 134 19.32 0.59 -3.00
N PHE A 135 19.69 0.63 -1.74
CA PHE A 135 18.75 1.01 -0.67
C PHE A 135 18.24 2.44 -0.87
N SER A 136 19.11 3.34 -1.34
CA SER A 136 18.73 4.72 -1.66
C SER A 136 17.65 4.81 -2.76
N ASN A 137 17.71 3.95 -3.80
CA ASN A 137 16.65 3.90 -4.81
C ASN A 137 15.30 3.43 -4.22
N LEU A 138 15.33 2.51 -3.25
CA LEU A 138 14.11 2.13 -2.53
C LEU A 138 13.57 3.29 -1.70
N LEU A 139 14.44 4.12 -1.10
CA LEU A 139 14.01 5.30 -0.34
C LEU A 139 13.32 6.35 -1.21
N ASP A 140 13.67 6.49 -2.49
CA ASP A 140 12.97 7.39 -3.40
C ASP A 140 11.53 6.93 -3.64
N ILE A 141 11.30 5.62 -3.84
CA ILE A 141 9.96 5.03 -3.96
C ILE A 141 9.20 5.18 -2.62
N TRP A 142 9.89 5.00 -1.51
CA TRP A 142 9.30 5.13 -0.18
C TRP A 142 8.85 6.57 0.09
N ALA A 143 9.70 7.55 -0.19
CA ALA A 143 9.36 8.97 -0.05
C ALA A 143 8.14 9.32 -0.92
N GLU A 144 8.11 8.87 -2.17
CA GLU A 144 6.97 9.07 -3.07
C GLU A 144 5.68 8.47 -2.48
N ALA A 145 5.74 7.25 -1.92
CA ALA A 145 4.60 6.63 -1.27
C ALA A 145 4.13 7.42 -0.03
N ILE A 146 5.03 7.97 0.78
CA ILE A 146 4.69 8.86 1.90
C ILE A 146 3.92 10.09 1.42
N PHE A 147 4.39 10.75 0.34
CA PHE A 147 3.74 11.95 -0.20
C PHE A 147 2.36 11.62 -0.80
N ASN A 148 2.24 10.51 -1.53
CA ASN A 148 0.99 10.09 -2.16
C ASN A 148 -0.08 9.65 -1.15
N ALA A 149 0.32 9.09 -0.01
CA ALA A 149 -0.58 8.65 1.07
C ALA A 149 -1.22 9.81 1.85
N LYS A 150 -0.84 11.07 1.60
CA LYS A 150 -1.30 12.28 2.31
C LYS A 150 -1.08 12.26 3.84
N VAL A 151 -0.30 11.31 4.33
CA VAL A 151 -0.02 11.16 5.76
C VAL A 151 0.76 12.36 6.32
N ILE A 152 1.55 13.03 5.49
CA ILE A 152 2.25 14.27 5.88
C ILE A 152 1.25 15.41 6.10
N ASP A 153 0.22 15.53 5.25
CA ASP A 153 -0.81 16.57 5.42
C ASP A 153 -1.55 16.37 6.75
N TYR A 154 -1.89 15.12 7.07
CA TYR A 154 -2.45 14.77 8.37
C TYR A 154 -1.49 15.13 9.51
N ALA A 155 -0.23 14.74 9.42
CA ALA A 155 0.76 14.99 10.48
C ALA A 155 0.95 16.50 10.73
N LEU A 156 1.08 17.30 9.67
CA LEU A 156 1.19 18.75 9.79
C LEU A 156 -0.08 19.40 10.37
N ALA A 157 -1.25 18.89 10.00
CA ALA A 157 -2.51 19.35 10.57
C ALA A 157 -2.61 19.05 12.07
N SER A 158 -2.26 17.83 12.48
CA SER A 158 -2.22 17.42 13.89
C SER A 158 -1.31 18.32 14.73
N LEU A 159 -0.10 18.62 14.24
CA LEU A 159 0.82 19.54 14.91
C LEU A 159 0.23 20.95 15.06
N ARG A 160 -0.48 21.45 14.05
CA ARG A 160 -1.12 22.77 14.10
C ARG A 160 -2.31 22.80 15.04
N VAL A 161 -3.11 21.74 15.06
CA VAL A 161 -4.19 21.57 16.05
C VAL A 161 -3.62 21.61 17.46
N ASP A 162 -2.58 20.83 17.72
CA ASP A 162 -1.88 20.82 19.00
C ASP A 162 -1.38 22.24 19.38
N ALA A 163 -0.73 22.94 18.44
CA ALA A 163 -0.27 24.30 18.67
C ALA A 163 -1.42 25.27 18.98
N ILE A 164 -2.54 25.20 18.24
CA ILE A 164 -3.73 26.06 18.48
C ILE A 164 -4.33 25.77 19.85
N VAL A 165 -4.54 24.50 20.20
CA VAL A 165 -5.09 24.11 21.49
C VAL A 165 -4.20 24.58 22.65
N ASN A 166 -2.87 24.52 22.49
CA ASN A 166 -1.94 24.98 23.54
C ASN A 166 -1.86 26.50 23.69
N ILE A 167 -2.01 27.25 22.59
CA ILE A 167 -1.87 28.72 22.61
C ILE A 167 -3.22 29.41 22.76
N MET A 168 -4.26 28.88 22.11
CA MET A 168 -5.58 29.49 21.96
C MET A 168 -6.69 28.43 22.04
N PRO A 169 -6.92 27.78 23.19
CA PRO A 169 -7.81 26.61 23.30
C PRO A 169 -9.25 26.85 22.84
N ASP A 170 -9.74 28.09 22.94
CA ASP A 170 -11.13 28.45 22.60
C ASP A 170 -11.35 28.69 21.09
N LYS A 171 -10.35 28.47 20.23
CA LYS A 171 -10.43 28.77 18.80
C LYS A 171 -10.83 27.58 17.92
N LEU A 172 -10.79 26.36 18.44
CA LEU A 172 -11.25 25.15 17.75
C LEU A 172 -12.52 24.61 18.42
N ASP A 173 -13.55 24.41 17.61
CA ASP A 173 -14.81 23.82 18.06
C ASP A 173 -14.77 22.29 17.92
N GLU A 174 -15.45 21.54 18.79
CA GLU A 174 -15.52 20.08 18.72
C GLU A 174 -16.03 19.59 17.36
N SER A 175 -17.00 20.28 16.77
CA SER A 175 -17.56 19.95 15.45
C SER A 175 -16.55 20.07 14.30
N GLU A 176 -15.53 20.92 14.43
CA GLU A 176 -14.45 21.04 13.43
C GLU A 176 -13.48 19.86 13.56
N LEU A 177 -13.23 19.36 14.77
CA LEU A 177 -12.38 18.21 15.02
C LEU A 177 -12.99 16.89 14.51
N GLU A 178 -14.33 16.81 14.43
CA GLU A 178 -15.03 15.64 13.90
C GLU A 178 -14.88 15.49 12.37
N ASN A 179 -14.62 16.60 11.64
CA ASN A 179 -14.43 16.58 10.18
C ASN A 179 -12.97 16.77 9.81
N GLU A 180 -12.18 15.72 10.03
CA GLU A 180 -10.72 15.74 9.82
C GLU A 180 -10.32 16.24 8.42
N SER A 181 -10.96 15.77 7.35
CA SER A 181 -10.61 16.14 5.97
C SER A 181 -10.80 17.64 5.72
N ALA A 182 -11.92 18.20 6.14
CA ALA A 182 -12.20 19.64 5.99
C ALA A 182 -11.27 20.47 6.88
N LEU A 183 -10.91 19.97 8.06
CA LEU A 183 -9.99 20.66 8.97
C LEU A 183 -8.58 20.70 8.38
N ILE A 184 -8.08 19.59 7.80
CA ILE A 184 -6.78 19.54 7.14
C ILE A 184 -6.67 20.58 6.01
N GLU A 185 -7.72 20.71 5.17
CA GLU A 185 -7.77 21.73 4.12
C GLU A 185 -7.77 23.15 4.71
N SER A 186 -8.56 23.37 5.75
CA SER A 186 -8.66 24.65 6.43
C SER A 186 -7.34 25.10 7.05
N LEU A 187 -6.63 24.19 7.72
CA LEU A 187 -5.34 24.45 8.35
C LEU A 187 -4.20 24.73 7.33
N ASN A 188 -4.40 24.44 6.05
CA ASN A 188 -3.50 24.82 4.97
C ASN A 188 -3.84 26.18 4.33
N ASN A 189 -4.89 26.89 4.82
CA ASN A 189 -5.36 28.15 4.27
C ASN A 189 -5.23 29.30 5.27
N LEU A 190 -4.40 30.32 4.95
CA LEU A 190 -4.20 31.50 5.81
C LEU A 190 -5.50 32.29 6.04
N GLU A 191 -6.44 32.28 5.09
CA GLU A 191 -7.72 32.96 5.28
C GLU A 191 -8.56 32.36 6.41
N TRP A 192 -8.46 31.05 6.62
CA TRP A 192 -9.13 30.38 7.73
C TRP A 192 -8.60 30.89 9.07
N TYR A 193 -7.27 31.03 9.24
CA TYR A 193 -6.67 31.59 10.45
C TYR A 193 -7.13 33.03 10.69
N ASN A 194 -7.16 33.84 9.64
CA ASN A 194 -7.64 35.24 9.73
C ASN A 194 -9.11 35.30 10.16
N LYS A 195 -9.99 34.44 9.60
CA LYS A 195 -11.42 34.40 9.98
C LYS A 195 -11.62 34.00 11.44
N LYS A 196 -10.77 33.13 11.96
CA LYS A 196 -10.79 32.69 13.37
C LYS A 196 -10.08 33.66 14.33
N ASN A 197 -9.50 34.73 13.82
CA ASN A 197 -8.61 35.65 14.57
C ASN A 197 -7.47 34.86 15.26
N ILE A 198 -6.82 33.96 14.51
CA ILE A 198 -5.61 33.24 14.90
C ILE A 198 -4.45 33.84 14.13
N TYR A 199 -3.41 34.30 14.81
CA TYR A 199 -2.18 34.75 14.17
C TYR A 199 -1.32 33.54 13.82
N TYR A 200 -1.18 33.24 12.53
CA TYR A 200 -0.39 32.08 12.09
C TYR A 200 1.08 32.16 12.52
N ASP A 201 1.62 33.37 12.66
CA ASP A 201 3.01 33.59 13.13
C ASP A 201 3.22 33.03 14.55
N ASP A 202 2.21 33.08 15.42
CA ASP A 202 2.29 32.50 16.78
C ASP A 202 2.32 30.97 16.70
N ILE A 203 1.47 30.37 15.84
CA ILE A 203 1.45 28.95 15.58
C ILE A 203 2.80 28.50 14.99
N HIS A 204 3.33 29.23 14.00
CA HIS A 204 4.64 28.96 13.41
C HIS A 204 5.75 29.02 14.44
N ALA A 205 5.77 30.07 15.26
CA ALA A 205 6.78 30.23 16.32
C ALA A 205 6.73 29.10 17.36
N TYR A 206 5.52 28.66 17.73
CA TYR A 206 5.34 27.52 18.63
C TYR A 206 5.89 26.23 18.02
N LEU A 207 5.55 25.95 16.74
CA LEU A 207 6.03 24.75 16.04
C LEU A 207 7.54 24.74 15.85
N VAL A 208 8.14 25.87 15.48
CA VAL A 208 9.61 26.00 15.36
C VAL A 208 10.31 25.73 16.68
N LYS A 209 9.71 26.19 17.80
CA LYS A 209 10.27 26.00 19.13
C LYS A 209 10.16 24.54 19.65
N ASN A 210 9.07 23.88 19.31
CA ASN A 210 8.71 22.59 19.93
C ASN A 210 8.87 21.37 19.00
N ASN A 211 9.25 21.58 17.72
CA ASN A 211 9.46 20.50 16.76
C ASN A 211 10.71 20.73 15.93
N ASP A 212 11.74 19.91 16.16
CA ASP A 212 13.06 20.05 15.51
C ASP A 212 12.98 19.90 14.00
N PHE A 213 12.16 18.98 13.50
CA PHE A 213 11.98 18.81 12.05
C PHE A 213 11.28 20.01 11.43
N TYR A 214 10.23 20.52 12.06
CA TYR A 214 9.55 21.73 11.59
C TYR A 214 10.50 22.94 11.54
N ASN A 215 11.36 23.08 12.57
CA ASN A 215 12.43 24.08 12.60
C ASN A 215 13.44 23.88 11.45
N LYS A 216 13.89 22.64 11.22
CA LYS A 216 14.82 22.29 10.14
C LYS A 216 14.24 22.66 8.76
N ILE A 217 12.98 22.30 8.49
CA ILE A 217 12.30 22.62 7.22
C ILE A 217 12.07 24.12 7.07
N SER A 218 11.59 24.81 8.09
CA SER A 218 11.35 26.25 8.05
C SER A 218 12.62 27.04 7.77
N SER A 219 13.77 26.50 8.18
CA SER A 219 15.10 27.10 7.98
C SER A 219 15.76 26.67 6.68
N SER A 220 15.19 25.76 5.90
CA SER A 220 15.80 25.21 4.68
C SER A 220 15.86 26.24 3.52
N ASN A 221 16.89 26.08 2.68
CA ASN A 221 17.18 27.01 1.57
C ASN A 221 16.01 27.26 0.58
N PRO A 222 15.21 26.24 0.16
CA PRO A 222 14.10 26.47 -0.75
C PRO A 222 13.04 27.42 -0.21
N LEU A 223 12.84 27.37 1.10
CA LEU A 223 11.89 28.26 1.77
C LEU A 223 12.51 29.64 2.05
N ARG A 224 13.77 29.72 2.47
CA ARG A 224 14.49 30.99 2.67
C ARG A 224 14.62 31.83 1.40
N LYS A 225 14.94 31.23 0.25
CA LYS A 225 15.07 31.99 -1.02
C LYS A 225 13.80 32.68 -1.46
N ARG A 226 12.63 32.18 -1.08
CA ARG A 226 11.34 32.83 -1.37
C ARG A 226 11.02 34.00 -0.43
N TYR A 227 11.70 34.08 0.73
CA TYR A 227 11.46 35.11 1.75
C TYR A 227 12.47 36.27 1.70
N SER A 228 13.62 36.11 1.03
CA SER A 228 14.71 37.09 1.09
C SER A 228 14.51 38.37 0.28
N ASN A 229 13.42 38.48 -0.51
CA ASN A 229 13.22 39.61 -1.42
C ASN A 229 12.18 40.64 -0.99
N THR A 230 11.66 40.61 0.24
CA THR A 230 10.70 41.62 0.71
C THR A 230 11.04 42.07 2.14
N TYR A 231 11.55 43.29 2.26
CA TYR A 231 11.84 43.99 3.50
C TYR A 231 10.59 44.50 4.24
N SER A 232 9.49 43.77 4.24
CA SER A 232 8.31 44.17 5.00
C SER A 232 7.58 42.97 5.54
N LYS A 233 7.51 42.85 6.87
CA LYS A 233 6.77 41.87 7.67
C LYS A 233 6.78 40.49 7.03
N VAL A 234 7.69 39.63 7.51
CA VAL A 234 7.79 38.21 7.09
C VAL A 234 6.48 37.52 7.48
N ASN A 235 5.51 37.49 6.59
CA ASN A 235 4.36 36.61 6.76
C ASN A 235 4.88 35.19 6.49
N PHE A 236 5.04 34.40 7.54
CA PHE A 236 5.44 33.01 7.39
C PHE A 236 4.39 32.29 6.55
N LYS A 237 4.83 31.63 5.48
CA LYS A 237 3.95 30.79 4.68
C LYS A 237 3.71 29.47 5.41
N ILE A 238 2.51 28.97 5.27
CA ILE A 238 2.18 27.63 5.78
C ILE A 238 3.08 26.60 5.09
N ILE A 239 3.78 25.78 5.88
CA ILE A 239 4.55 24.65 5.38
C ILE A 239 3.59 23.51 5.05
N THR A 240 3.59 23.06 3.81
CA THR A 240 2.74 21.98 3.30
C THR A 240 3.56 20.75 2.92
N SER A 241 2.89 19.63 2.65
CA SER A 241 3.53 18.41 2.10
C SER A 241 4.35 18.70 0.84
N VAL A 242 3.89 19.63 -0.02
CA VAL A 242 4.62 20.06 -1.23
C VAL A 242 5.99 20.69 -0.88
N ASN A 243 6.07 21.45 0.21
CA ASN A 243 7.34 22.03 0.64
C ASN A 243 8.30 20.96 1.17
N ILE A 244 7.79 19.97 1.87
CA ILE A 244 8.58 18.84 2.37
C ILE A 244 9.05 17.96 1.21
N GLN A 245 8.19 17.71 0.22
CA GLN A 245 8.56 17.01 -1.00
C GLN A 245 9.67 17.73 -1.77
N ALA A 246 9.55 19.04 -1.96
CA ALA A 246 10.58 19.86 -2.60
C ALA A 246 11.92 19.81 -1.83
N TYR A 247 11.86 19.81 -0.50
CA TYR A 247 13.05 19.62 0.34
C TYR A 247 13.71 18.26 0.09
N TYR A 248 12.93 17.16 0.09
CA TYR A 248 13.46 15.82 -0.22
C TYR A 248 14.13 15.75 -1.58
N GLN A 249 13.55 16.36 -2.60
CA GLN A 249 14.10 16.40 -3.96
C GLN A 249 15.46 17.12 -4.08
N GLU A 250 15.78 18.00 -3.14
CA GLU A 250 17.08 18.68 -3.08
C GLU A 250 18.17 17.83 -2.40
N LEU A 251 17.83 16.75 -1.69
CA LEU A 251 18.77 15.84 -1.06
C LEU A 251 19.56 15.06 -2.12
N LYS A 252 20.89 15.18 -2.10
CA LYS A 252 21.78 14.57 -3.11
C LYS A 252 22.50 13.33 -2.60
N LYS A 253 22.75 13.25 -1.29
CA LYS A 253 23.51 12.16 -0.69
C LYS A 253 22.57 11.10 -0.12
N ASP A 254 22.96 9.84 -0.29
CA ASP A 254 22.21 8.71 0.28
C ASP A 254 22.03 8.83 1.79
N SER A 255 23.06 9.32 2.50
CA SER A 255 22.98 9.57 3.95
C SER A 255 21.94 10.63 4.33
N GLU A 256 21.72 11.64 3.48
CA GLU A 256 20.72 12.67 3.72
C GLU A 256 19.30 12.11 3.51
N LYS A 257 19.10 11.24 2.50
CA LYS A 257 17.83 10.54 2.27
C LYS A 257 17.51 9.55 3.38
N ILE A 258 18.52 8.81 3.85
CA ILE A 258 18.40 7.90 5.01
C ILE A 258 17.98 8.70 6.24
N ASP A 259 18.69 9.82 6.53
CA ASP A 259 18.37 10.69 7.66
C ASP A 259 16.93 11.23 7.58
N PHE A 260 16.51 11.68 6.39
CA PHE A 260 15.15 12.16 6.17
C PHE A 260 14.09 11.11 6.49
N ILE A 261 14.22 9.89 5.95
CA ILE A 261 13.20 8.83 6.17
C ILE A 261 13.25 8.30 7.60
N PHE A 262 14.44 7.96 8.12
CA PHE A 262 14.58 7.21 9.38
C PHE A 262 14.79 8.07 10.64
N ASN A 263 14.96 9.37 10.48
CA ASN A 263 14.98 10.34 11.59
C ASN A 263 13.88 11.39 11.43
N ASP A 264 13.95 12.23 10.40
CA ASP A 264 13.07 13.39 10.25
C ASP A 264 11.58 12.99 10.18
N MET A 265 11.24 12.04 9.30
CA MET A 265 9.86 11.59 9.15
C MET A 265 9.38 10.82 10.39
N VAL A 266 10.24 10.02 11.01
CA VAL A 266 9.89 9.32 12.25
C VAL A 266 9.51 10.31 13.35
N TYR A 267 10.32 11.35 13.56
CA TYR A 267 10.00 12.36 14.57
C TYR A 267 8.76 13.19 14.23
N LEU A 268 8.54 13.52 12.94
CA LEU A 268 7.33 14.19 12.50
C LEU A 268 6.08 13.37 12.83
N PHE A 269 6.09 12.08 12.49
CA PHE A 269 4.94 11.21 12.70
C PHE A 269 4.70 10.91 14.18
N LEU A 270 5.75 10.69 14.97
CA LEU A 270 5.62 10.53 16.43
C LEU A 270 5.01 11.79 17.08
N ALA A 271 5.49 12.98 16.70
CA ALA A 271 4.97 14.24 17.22
C ALA A 271 3.50 14.48 16.81
N SER A 272 3.04 13.89 15.71
CA SER A 272 1.64 13.96 15.26
C SER A 272 0.74 12.84 15.81
N GLY A 273 1.26 12.03 16.75
CA GLY A 273 0.50 11.01 17.46
C GLY A 273 0.49 9.62 16.82
N PHE A 274 1.24 9.39 15.73
CA PHE A 274 1.41 8.04 15.22
C PHE A 274 2.38 7.24 16.08
N ASN A 275 2.07 5.96 16.29
CA ASN A 275 2.92 5.02 17.01
C ASN A 275 3.86 4.25 16.09
N GLY A 276 3.50 4.10 14.80
CA GLY A 276 4.29 3.36 13.84
C GLY A 276 3.74 3.41 12.42
N ALA A 277 4.42 2.71 11.50
CA ALA A 277 3.96 2.54 10.13
C ALA A 277 4.36 1.17 9.56
N TYR A 278 3.50 0.64 8.69
CA TYR A 278 3.70 -0.64 8.00
C TYR A 278 4.06 -0.38 6.54
N ILE A 279 5.22 -0.85 6.13
CA ILE A 279 5.78 -0.65 4.80
C ILE A 279 5.81 -1.98 4.08
N ILE A 280 4.91 -2.17 3.13
CA ILE A 280 4.84 -3.41 2.34
C ILE A 280 5.57 -3.19 1.02
N VAL A 281 6.61 -3.98 0.76
CA VAL A 281 7.35 -3.98 -0.51
C VAL A 281 6.90 -5.17 -1.34
N ASP A 282 6.07 -4.91 -2.33
CA ASP A 282 5.60 -5.94 -3.27
C ASP A 282 6.66 -6.23 -4.34
N ASP A 283 6.61 -7.44 -4.90
CA ASP A 283 7.57 -7.90 -5.91
C ASP A 283 9.04 -7.60 -5.50
N PHE A 284 9.39 -7.85 -4.23
CA PHE A 284 10.71 -7.53 -3.70
C PHE A 284 11.85 -8.16 -4.51
N GLU A 285 11.62 -9.30 -5.16
CA GLU A 285 12.60 -9.96 -6.04
C GLU A 285 13.13 -9.06 -7.16
N ARG A 286 12.40 -8.03 -7.56
CA ARG A 286 12.87 -7.06 -8.57
C ARG A 286 14.13 -6.31 -8.14
N ILE A 287 14.44 -6.29 -6.85
CA ILE A 287 15.65 -5.67 -6.31
C ILE A 287 16.84 -6.65 -6.43
N PRO A 288 16.84 -7.82 -5.76
CA PRO A 288 17.98 -8.74 -5.77
C PRO A 288 18.23 -9.39 -7.14
N ASP A 289 17.24 -9.51 -8.02
CA ASP A 289 17.41 -10.07 -9.37
C ASP A 289 18.41 -9.26 -10.21
N PHE A 290 18.49 -7.95 -9.99
CA PHE A 290 19.39 -7.04 -10.73
C PHE A 290 20.64 -6.65 -9.95
N GLN A 291 20.89 -7.27 -8.78
CA GLN A 291 22.04 -6.97 -7.93
C GLN A 291 23.13 -8.03 -8.02
N SER A 292 24.39 -7.58 -7.94
CA SER A 292 25.52 -8.45 -7.63
C SER A 292 25.47 -8.90 -6.16
N ASP A 293 26.20 -9.95 -5.80
CA ASP A 293 26.29 -10.46 -4.41
C ASP A 293 26.70 -9.35 -3.42
N ARG A 294 27.65 -8.52 -3.81
CA ARG A 294 28.05 -7.36 -3.00
C ARG A 294 26.90 -6.38 -2.77
N GLN A 295 26.16 -6.03 -3.82
CA GLN A 295 25.04 -5.11 -3.71
C GLN A 295 23.92 -5.69 -2.85
N LYS A 296 23.63 -7.00 -2.96
CA LYS A 296 22.65 -7.69 -2.09
C LYS A 296 23.05 -7.59 -0.63
N ARG A 297 24.33 -7.86 -0.32
CA ARG A 297 24.87 -7.76 1.04
C ARG A 297 24.81 -6.32 1.56
N ASP A 298 25.24 -5.35 0.77
CA ASP A 298 25.25 -3.94 1.17
C ASP A 298 23.81 -3.44 1.40
N PHE A 299 22.85 -3.86 0.58
CA PHE A 299 21.41 -3.59 0.77
C PHE A 299 20.88 -4.18 2.08
N ALA A 300 21.20 -5.44 2.37
CA ALA A 300 20.81 -6.10 3.62
C ALA A 300 21.44 -5.44 4.86
N LEU A 301 22.69 -4.96 4.74
CA LEU A 301 23.36 -4.17 5.80
C LEU A 301 22.65 -2.85 6.06
N GLU A 302 22.14 -2.16 5.03
CA GLU A 302 21.37 -0.93 5.23
C GLU A 302 20.02 -1.20 5.91
N ILE A 303 19.32 -2.29 5.57
CA ILE A 303 18.14 -2.71 6.32
C ILE A 303 18.51 -2.95 7.78
N ARG A 304 19.56 -3.74 8.05
CA ARG A 304 19.99 -4.04 9.42
C ARG A 304 20.29 -2.78 10.22
N ARG A 305 21.06 -1.82 9.65
CA ARG A 305 21.42 -0.57 10.31
C ARG A 305 20.21 0.28 10.66
N ASN A 306 19.28 0.42 9.72
CA ASN A 306 18.17 1.35 9.87
C ASN A 306 16.97 0.77 10.65
N PHE A 307 16.92 -0.56 10.79
CA PHE A 307 15.83 -1.21 11.55
C PHE A 307 16.27 -1.78 12.90
N PHE A 308 17.56 -2.14 13.10
CA PHE A 308 17.97 -2.87 14.31
C PHE A 308 19.16 -2.23 15.05
N ASP A 309 20.29 -2.05 14.39
CA ASP A 309 21.58 -1.87 15.07
C ASP A 309 22.15 -0.45 14.92
N GLY A 310 21.49 0.45 14.19
CA GLY A 310 21.99 1.78 13.90
C GLY A 310 21.60 2.83 14.94
N THR A 311 22.01 4.07 14.65
CA THR A 311 21.74 5.23 15.50
C THR A 311 20.53 6.03 15.09
N SER A 312 19.87 5.65 13.97
CA SER A 312 18.66 6.32 13.50
C SER A 312 17.52 6.24 14.53
N ALA A 313 16.59 7.18 14.50
CA ALA A 313 15.40 7.15 15.34
C ALA A 313 14.61 5.85 15.12
N ASN A 314 14.48 5.43 13.86
CA ASN A 314 13.78 4.17 13.56
C ASN A 314 14.46 2.95 14.18
N ALA A 315 15.79 2.83 14.11
CA ALA A 315 16.52 1.71 14.70
C ALA A 315 16.35 1.65 16.22
N ARG A 316 16.25 2.81 16.89
CA ARG A 316 16.05 2.90 18.34
C ARG A 316 14.61 2.62 18.75
N ILE A 317 13.65 3.19 18.03
CA ILE A 317 12.21 3.20 18.40
C ILE A 317 11.47 2.02 17.78
N GLY A 318 11.83 1.61 16.54
CA GLY A 318 11.11 0.61 15.78
C GLY A 318 9.81 1.12 15.14
N PHE A 319 9.82 2.40 14.70
CA PHE A 319 8.64 3.04 14.15
C PHE A 319 8.14 2.38 12.86
N TYR A 320 9.04 2.08 11.92
CA TYR A 320 8.69 1.37 10.68
C TYR A 320 8.77 -0.14 10.83
N ASN A 321 7.74 -0.82 10.33
CA ASN A 321 7.70 -2.25 10.12
C ASN A 321 7.81 -2.53 8.62
N LEU A 322 8.83 -3.25 8.21
CA LEU A 322 9.07 -3.61 6.81
C LEU A 322 8.56 -5.02 6.53
N LEU A 323 7.59 -5.16 5.63
CA LEU A 323 7.06 -6.44 5.18
C LEU A 323 7.48 -6.66 3.72
N LEU A 324 8.36 -7.62 3.50
CA LEU A 324 8.84 -7.98 2.16
C LEU A 324 7.98 -9.09 1.57
N MET A 325 7.36 -8.85 0.42
CA MET A 325 6.59 -9.85 -0.29
C MET A 325 7.51 -10.64 -1.21
N LEU A 326 7.56 -11.94 -1.01
CA LEU A 326 8.51 -12.84 -1.65
C LEU A 326 7.79 -13.94 -2.43
N HIS A 327 8.34 -14.30 -3.59
CA HIS A 327 8.03 -15.56 -4.25
C HIS A 327 8.85 -16.72 -3.64
N ALA A 328 8.38 -17.95 -3.83
CA ALA A 328 8.99 -19.15 -3.25
C ALA A 328 10.49 -19.32 -3.55
N GLY A 329 10.99 -18.81 -4.67
CA GLY A 329 12.39 -18.87 -5.04
C GLY A 329 13.29 -17.77 -4.45
N VAL A 330 12.71 -16.68 -3.95
CA VAL A 330 13.46 -15.49 -3.48
C VAL A 330 14.32 -15.77 -2.24
N PRO A 331 13.89 -16.58 -1.25
CA PRO A 331 14.75 -16.92 -0.13
C PRO A 331 16.15 -17.39 -0.54
N ARG A 332 16.25 -18.27 -1.53
CA ARG A 332 17.55 -18.75 -2.04
C ARG A 332 18.39 -17.66 -2.69
N LEU A 333 17.76 -16.64 -3.27
CA LEU A 333 18.43 -15.54 -3.96
C LEU A 333 19.13 -14.58 -2.99
N ILE A 334 18.60 -14.44 -1.78
CA ILE A 334 19.08 -13.50 -0.77
C ILE A 334 19.68 -14.15 0.48
N GLU A 335 19.55 -15.46 0.66
CA GLU A 335 20.01 -16.21 1.85
C GLU A 335 21.48 -15.90 2.21
N LYS A 336 22.38 -15.93 1.22
CA LYS A 336 23.79 -15.60 1.41
C LYS A 336 23.98 -14.17 1.92
N ALA A 337 23.29 -13.20 1.32
CA ALA A 337 23.37 -11.80 1.71
C ALA A 337 22.80 -11.56 3.12
N TRP A 338 21.70 -12.24 3.46
CA TRP A 338 21.11 -12.21 4.81
C TRP A 338 22.05 -12.77 5.87
N SER A 339 22.71 -13.91 5.58
CA SER A 339 23.71 -14.50 6.46
C SER A 339 24.95 -13.60 6.63
N GLU A 340 25.56 -13.15 5.53
CA GLU A 340 26.75 -12.30 5.54
C GLU A 340 26.53 -10.91 6.18
N SER A 341 25.34 -10.35 6.06
CA SER A 341 24.97 -9.09 6.71
C SER A 341 24.55 -9.23 8.17
N GLY A 342 24.30 -10.47 8.64
CA GLY A 342 23.75 -10.77 9.96
C GLY A 342 22.23 -10.48 10.06
N MET A 343 21.52 -10.25 8.96
CA MET A 343 20.08 -10.13 8.94
C MET A 343 19.38 -11.43 9.33
N GLU A 344 19.98 -12.59 9.00
CA GLU A 344 19.45 -13.90 9.36
C GLU A 344 19.25 -14.07 10.88
N GLN A 345 20.09 -13.42 11.68
CA GLN A 345 19.98 -13.43 13.15
C GLN A 345 18.91 -12.47 13.69
N ARG A 346 18.50 -11.48 12.92
CA ARG A 346 17.51 -10.47 13.30
C ARG A 346 16.12 -10.76 12.77
N SER A 347 16.05 -11.23 11.53
CA SER A 347 14.84 -11.64 10.84
C SER A 347 15.20 -12.74 9.85
N SER A 348 15.13 -13.99 10.32
CA SER A 348 15.46 -15.19 9.53
C SER A 348 14.49 -15.33 8.36
N ILE A 349 15.05 -15.66 7.19
CA ILE A 349 14.25 -15.99 6.00
C ILE A 349 14.12 -17.52 5.82
N SER A 350 14.77 -18.28 6.67
CA SER A 350 14.74 -19.74 6.60
C SER A 350 13.34 -20.27 6.92
N PRO A 351 12.71 -21.05 6.02
CA PRO A 351 11.37 -21.59 6.25
C PRO A 351 11.31 -22.69 7.32
N SER A 352 12.45 -23.07 7.92
CA SER A 352 12.52 -24.15 8.93
C SER A 352 11.99 -23.77 10.31
N SER A 353 11.66 -22.51 10.55
CA SER A 353 11.15 -22.04 11.84
C SER A 353 9.70 -21.59 11.69
N ALA A 354 8.82 -22.07 12.55
CA ALA A 354 7.49 -21.51 12.75
C ALA A 354 7.65 -20.16 13.50
N VAL A 355 8.12 -19.15 12.79
CA VAL A 355 8.38 -17.83 13.38
C VAL A 355 7.28 -16.86 12.99
N PRO A 356 6.82 -16.01 13.91
CA PRO A 356 5.68 -15.12 13.68
C PRO A 356 5.95 -14.04 12.61
N HIS A 357 7.21 -13.80 12.23
CA HIS A 357 7.59 -12.81 11.23
C HIS A 357 7.49 -13.31 9.77
N ILE A 358 7.08 -14.56 9.53
CA ILE A 358 6.81 -15.09 8.19
C ILE A 358 5.33 -15.46 8.07
N ILE A 359 4.64 -14.76 7.18
CA ILE A 359 3.27 -15.05 6.78
C ILE A 359 3.33 -15.93 5.52
N TYR A 360 2.88 -17.17 5.65
CA TYR A 360 2.87 -18.11 4.52
C TYR A 360 1.61 -17.90 3.67
N PHE A 361 1.81 -17.55 2.41
CA PHE A 361 0.74 -17.32 1.46
C PHE A 361 0.50 -18.58 0.64
N ASN A 362 -0.54 -19.34 1.02
CA ASN A 362 -0.81 -20.66 0.47
C ASN A 362 -1.70 -20.59 -0.79
N LYS A 363 -1.71 -21.67 -1.56
CA LYS A 363 -2.70 -21.89 -2.63
C LYS A 363 -4.10 -21.81 -2.05
N LEU A 364 -5.08 -21.43 -2.86
CA LEU A 364 -6.47 -21.53 -2.47
C LEU A 364 -6.89 -22.99 -2.28
N ASP A 365 -7.93 -23.20 -1.54
CA ASP A 365 -8.67 -24.46 -1.50
C ASP A 365 -9.99 -24.33 -2.27
N LYS A 366 -10.76 -25.41 -2.36
CA LYS A 366 -12.04 -25.44 -3.05
C LYS A 366 -13.02 -24.37 -2.53
N ASN A 367 -13.12 -24.20 -1.22
CA ASN A 367 -14.08 -23.29 -0.61
C ASN A 367 -13.70 -21.82 -0.92
N ARG A 368 -12.42 -21.48 -0.76
CA ARG A 368 -11.88 -20.15 -1.08
C ARG A 368 -11.94 -19.84 -2.57
N ALA A 369 -11.78 -20.86 -3.44
CA ALA A 369 -11.97 -20.72 -4.88
C ALA A 369 -13.42 -20.36 -5.23
N ILE A 370 -14.40 -20.98 -4.57
CA ILE A 370 -15.83 -20.65 -4.74
C ILE A 370 -16.10 -19.20 -4.29
N LEU A 371 -15.58 -18.80 -3.13
CA LEU A 371 -15.73 -17.42 -2.63
C LEU A 371 -15.12 -16.39 -3.59
N LEU A 372 -13.94 -16.67 -4.14
CA LEU A 372 -13.28 -15.81 -5.12
C LEU A 372 -14.14 -15.60 -6.37
N ILE A 373 -14.59 -16.68 -7.02
CA ILE A 373 -15.43 -16.61 -8.21
C ILE A 373 -16.76 -15.90 -7.91
N LYS A 374 -17.39 -16.24 -6.78
CA LYS A 374 -18.63 -15.63 -6.31
C LYS A 374 -18.49 -14.11 -6.14
N LYS A 375 -17.39 -13.65 -5.54
CA LYS A 375 -17.13 -12.22 -5.33
C LYS A 375 -17.10 -11.45 -6.65
N TYR A 376 -16.36 -11.94 -7.65
CA TYR A 376 -16.32 -11.32 -8.97
C TYR A 376 -17.71 -11.28 -9.64
N LEU A 377 -18.46 -12.38 -9.59
CA LEU A 377 -19.83 -12.42 -10.12
C LEU A 377 -20.75 -11.40 -9.43
N THR A 378 -20.73 -11.33 -8.10
CA THR A 378 -21.57 -10.44 -7.29
C THR A 378 -21.35 -8.96 -7.63
N GLU A 379 -20.10 -8.55 -7.87
CA GLU A 379 -19.77 -7.15 -8.21
C GLU A 379 -20.35 -6.68 -9.56
N TYR A 380 -20.58 -7.62 -10.48
CA TYR A 380 -21.09 -7.32 -11.81
C TYR A 380 -22.55 -7.76 -12.05
N ARG A 381 -23.26 -8.22 -11.00
CA ARG A 381 -24.70 -8.54 -11.11
C ARG A 381 -25.51 -7.29 -11.48
N ILE A 382 -26.47 -7.47 -12.38
CA ILE A 382 -27.50 -6.45 -12.68
C ILE A 382 -28.42 -6.31 -11.46
N ASN A 383 -29.01 -7.44 -11.04
CA ASN A 383 -29.78 -7.54 -9.81
C ASN A 383 -28.92 -8.21 -8.73
N LYS A 384 -28.89 -7.65 -7.54
CA LYS A 384 -28.11 -8.20 -6.42
C LYS A 384 -28.56 -9.62 -6.11
N GLU A 385 -27.67 -10.58 -6.30
CA GLU A 385 -27.88 -11.98 -6.04
C GLU A 385 -26.59 -12.59 -5.50
N ASP A 386 -26.70 -13.34 -4.40
CA ASP A 386 -25.58 -14.04 -3.79
C ASP A 386 -25.47 -15.46 -4.36
N SER A 387 -25.06 -15.57 -5.64
CA SER A 387 -25.05 -16.82 -6.41
C SER A 387 -23.76 -16.96 -7.21
N ILE A 388 -23.33 -18.22 -7.39
CA ILE A 388 -22.19 -18.57 -8.27
C ILE A 388 -22.62 -18.80 -9.72
N GLN A 389 -23.92 -18.76 -10.03
CA GLN A 389 -24.37 -18.95 -11.40
C GLN A 389 -23.73 -17.95 -12.37
N PRO A 390 -23.38 -18.38 -13.60
CA PRO A 390 -23.72 -19.63 -14.25
C PRO A 390 -22.86 -20.86 -13.91
N PHE A 391 -21.86 -20.72 -13.06
CA PHE A 391 -20.98 -21.84 -12.69
C PHE A 391 -21.64 -22.77 -11.67
N THR A 392 -21.31 -24.06 -11.75
CA THR A 392 -21.58 -25.03 -10.67
C THR A 392 -20.38 -25.11 -9.73
N GLU A 393 -20.58 -25.54 -8.48
CA GLU A 393 -19.47 -25.78 -7.54
C GLU A 393 -18.47 -26.80 -8.06
N SER A 394 -18.95 -27.82 -8.76
CA SER A 394 -18.11 -28.85 -9.40
C SER A 394 -17.27 -28.30 -10.55
N ALA A 395 -17.80 -27.34 -11.33
CA ALA A 395 -17.04 -26.65 -12.35
C ALA A 395 -15.93 -25.80 -11.73
N ILE A 396 -16.24 -25.03 -10.67
CA ILE A 396 -15.22 -24.23 -9.96
C ILE A 396 -14.15 -25.12 -9.33
N ALA A 397 -14.52 -26.24 -8.73
CA ALA A 397 -13.57 -27.20 -8.21
C ALA A 397 -12.64 -27.74 -9.32
N LYS A 398 -13.22 -28.11 -10.47
CA LYS A 398 -12.44 -28.56 -11.63
C LYS A 398 -11.50 -27.49 -12.17
N ILE A 399 -11.96 -26.23 -12.28
CA ILE A 399 -11.09 -25.07 -12.61
C ILE A 399 -9.94 -24.96 -11.62
N GLY A 400 -10.21 -25.11 -10.30
CA GLY A 400 -9.23 -25.06 -9.25
C GLY A 400 -8.18 -26.16 -9.39
N GLU A 401 -8.59 -27.39 -9.58
CA GLU A 401 -7.70 -28.55 -9.78
C GLU A 401 -6.78 -28.34 -11.00
N GLU A 402 -7.34 -27.95 -12.14
CA GLU A 402 -6.60 -27.74 -13.39
C GLU A 402 -5.62 -26.56 -13.34
N LYS A 403 -5.92 -25.56 -12.54
CA LYS A 403 -5.08 -24.37 -12.34
C LYS A 403 -4.35 -24.40 -10.99
N GLU A 404 -4.26 -25.57 -10.37
CA GLU A 404 -3.61 -25.80 -9.09
C GLU A 404 -4.01 -24.77 -8.01
N TYR A 405 -5.27 -24.35 -8.05
CA TYR A 405 -5.84 -23.34 -7.15
C TYR A 405 -5.11 -21.98 -7.15
N ASN A 406 -4.44 -21.65 -8.27
CA ASN A 406 -3.85 -20.33 -8.48
C ASN A 406 -4.93 -19.31 -8.86
N ALA A 407 -5.15 -18.30 -8.04
CA ALA A 407 -6.25 -17.33 -8.20
C ALA A 407 -6.28 -16.66 -9.58
N ALA A 408 -5.14 -16.17 -10.08
CA ALA A 408 -5.07 -15.50 -11.37
C ALA A 408 -5.39 -16.44 -12.53
N GLN A 409 -4.83 -17.65 -12.52
CA GLN A 409 -5.09 -18.64 -13.58
C GLN A 409 -6.54 -19.12 -13.57
N MET A 410 -7.14 -19.24 -12.38
CA MET A 410 -8.57 -19.57 -12.23
C MET A 410 -9.46 -18.47 -12.82
N LEU A 411 -9.18 -17.20 -12.52
CA LEU A 411 -9.94 -16.05 -13.05
C LEU A 411 -9.82 -15.96 -14.58
N GLY A 412 -8.64 -16.17 -15.14
CA GLY A 412 -8.44 -16.18 -16.59
C GLY A 412 -9.19 -17.32 -17.28
N LEU A 413 -9.22 -18.52 -16.70
CA LEU A 413 -10.03 -19.63 -17.25
C LEU A 413 -11.53 -19.36 -17.08
N ALA A 414 -11.96 -18.80 -15.95
CA ALA A 414 -13.36 -18.43 -15.74
C ALA A 414 -13.82 -17.36 -16.76
N TYR A 415 -12.94 -16.39 -17.10
CA TYR A 415 -13.20 -15.45 -18.19
C TYR A 415 -13.50 -16.17 -19.49
N MET A 416 -12.62 -17.07 -19.92
CA MET A 416 -12.76 -17.78 -21.21
C MET A 416 -14.00 -18.67 -21.24
N LEU A 417 -14.31 -19.36 -20.14
CA LEU A 417 -15.49 -20.21 -20.01
C LEU A 417 -16.79 -19.39 -20.13
N LEU A 418 -16.87 -18.24 -19.46
CA LEU A 418 -18.03 -17.39 -19.52
C LEU A 418 -18.22 -16.74 -20.91
N GLU A 419 -17.12 -16.33 -21.57
CA GLU A 419 -17.15 -15.87 -22.96
C GLU A 419 -17.69 -16.94 -23.90
N ASN A 420 -17.19 -18.16 -23.78
CA ASN A 420 -17.68 -19.30 -24.59
C ASN A 420 -19.14 -19.63 -24.33
N ALA A 421 -19.52 -19.62 -23.06
CA ALA A 421 -20.91 -19.90 -22.67
C ALA A 421 -21.86 -18.83 -23.23
N ALA A 422 -21.50 -17.55 -23.14
CA ALA A 422 -22.26 -16.43 -23.68
C ALA A 422 -22.45 -16.53 -25.23
N LYS A 423 -21.33 -16.85 -25.95
CA LYS A 423 -21.37 -17.01 -27.43
C LYS A 423 -22.22 -18.19 -27.89
N ASN A 424 -22.22 -19.29 -27.12
CA ASN A 424 -22.92 -20.53 -27.48
C ASN A 424 -24.28 -20.71 -26.77
N ASN A 425 -24.74 -19.70 -26.03
CA ASN A 425 -26.00 -19.72 -25.27
C ASN A 425 -26.09 -20.89 -24.26
N ILE A 426 -24.95 -21.23 -23.64
CA ILE A 426 -24.86 -22.27 -22.60
C ILE A 426 -25.36 -21.67 -21.29
N LYS A 427 -26.43 -22.18 -20.73
CA LYS A 427 -27.06 -21.61 -19.53
C LYS A 427 -26.30 -21.88 -18.23
N THR A 428 -25.63 -23.02 -18.17
CA THR A 428 -24.87 -23.47 -16.96
C THR A 428 -23.51 -24.00 -17.36
N ILE A 429 -22.50 -23.55 -16.71
CA ILE A 429 -21.12 -24.01 -16.89
C ILE A 429 -20.85 -25.09 -15.84
N ASP A 430 -20.74 -26.33 -16.28
CA ASP A 430 -20.47 -27.49 -15.46
C ASP A 430 -19.08 -28.10 -15.77
N VAL A 431 -18.79 -29.28 -15.26
CA VAL A 431 -17.50 -29.97 -15.46
C VAL A 431 -17.25 -30.31 -16.94
N ALA A 432 -18.33 -30.54 -17.74
CA ALA A 432 -18.18 -30.89 -19.15
C ALA A 432 -17.63 -29.69 -19.95
N GLU A 433 -18.17 -28.47 -19.73
CA GLU A 433 -17.68 -27.26 -20.37
C GLU A 433 -16.22 -26.96 -20.00
N VAL A 434 -15.83 -27.15 -18.73
CA VAL A 434 -14.45 -27.00 -18.29
C VAL A 434 -13.54 -27.98 -19.01
N THR A 435 -13.94 -29.25 -19.05
CA THR A 435 -13.13 -30.31 -19.70
C THR A 435 -13.00 -30.12 -21.21
N HIS A 436 -14.02 -29.60 -21.86
CA HIS A 436 -14.01 -29.34 -23.31
C HIS A 436 -13.10 -28.15 -23.67
N MET A 437 -12.89 -27.22 -22.75
CA MET A 437 -12.07 -26.02 -23.00
C MET A 437 -10.59 -26.22 -22.71
N LEU A 438 -10.23 -27.25 -21.95
CA LEU A 438 -8.84 -27.61 -21.61
C LEU A 438 -8.19 -28.43 -22.70
#